data_e461b9ff2daddbd3e52a1ebf939fe12c
#
_entry.id   e461b9ff2daddbd3e52a1ebf939fe12c
#
_cell.length_a   1.000
_cell.length_b   1.000
_cell.length_c   1.000
_cell.angle_alpha   90.00
_cell.angle_beta   90.00
_cell.angle_gamma   90.00
#
_symmetry.space_group_name_H-M   'P 1'
#
loop_
_entity.id
_entity.type
_entity.pdbx_description
1 polymer ?
#
loop_
_entity_poly.entity_id
_entity_poly.type
_entity_poly.pdbx_seq_one_letter_code
_entity_poly.pdbx_strand_id
1 'polypeptide(L)'
;MYFSFASKDKGSCNVSTCKFIRFPLNSYTFHALIRFFTPQFSKKRTIFHLSILICHWSKLRLCISLPRKLSISTKDYKRMKKHLIAWGILSTMFMANTFAQKDIDRPIMGWSSWNTYHVNISEELIKQQADALIKHGLKEAGYNYINIDDGFFGHRDETGKMHPHPDRFPNGMKVVSDYIHSLGLKAGIYSDAGDNTCGSIYDNDANGVGSGLYGHEQQDMDLYLKEWNYDFIKIDYCGGRELGLDEEKRYSTICQAIANTGRTDVSINICRWAFPGTWAKRLARSWRISPDIRPRWNSVKGIIEKNLY
;
A
#
# COMPACT_ATOMS: atom_id res chain seq x y z
N MET A 1 -18.01 23.71 0.31
CA MET A 1 -19.38 23.97 -0.18
C MET A 1 -20.28 23.96 1.04
N TYR A 2 -20.81 25.09 1.43
CA TYR A 2 -21.69 25.22 2.58
C TYR A 2 -23.12 25.01 2.10
N PHE A 3 -23.82 23.99 2.60
CA PHE A 3 -25.25 23.88 2.46
C PHE A 3 -25.89 24.42 3.74
N SER A 4 -26.42 25.62 3.67
CA SER A 4 -27.26 26.21 4.70
C SER A 4 -28.70 25.87 4.35
N PHE A 5 -29.37 25.03 5.15
CA PHE A 5 -30.83 24.95 5.13
C PHE A 5 -31.34 25.92 6.17
N ALA A 6 -31.82 27.05 5.68
CA ALA A 6 -32.53 28.02 6.50
C ALA A 6 -33.94 27.48 6.80
N SER A 7 -34.17 27.08 8.05
CA SER A 7 -35.51 27.02 8.60
C SER A 7 -35.92 28.45 8.95
N LYS A 8 -37.12 28.85 8.51
CA LYS A 8 -37.76 30.17 8.80
C LYS A 8 -38.22 30.23 10.26
N ASP A 9 -37.32 30.13 11.21
CA ASP A 9 -37.60 30.53 12.59
C ASP A 9 -36.35 31.21 13.15
N LYS A 10 -36.52 32.50 13.44
CA LYS A 10 -35.53 33.42 13.99
C LYS A 10 -35.14 32.96 15.40
N GLY A 11 -34.08 32.17 15.50
CA GLY A 11 -33.40 31.87 16.75
C GLY A 11 -31.90 31.84 16.50
N SER A 12 -31.20 32.95 16.76
CA SER A 12 -29.76 33.06 16.65
C SER A 12 -29.08 32.06 17.59
N CYS A 13 -28.38 31.10 17.01
CA CYS A 13 -27.53 30.20 17.78
C CYS A 13 -26.27 30.95 18.19
N ASN A 14 -26.15 31.29 19.47
CA ASN A 14 -24.97 31.97 20.03
C ASN A 14 -23.82 30.97 20.20
N VAL A 15 -22.71 31.22 19.54
CA VAL A 15 -21.51 30.33 19.46
C VAL A 15 -20.91 30.01 20.84
N SER A 16 -21.27 30.77 21.88
CA SER A 16 -20.72 30.61 23.24
C SER A 16 -21.24 29.38 24.01
N THR A 17 -22.21 28.62 23.48
CA THR A 17 -22.82 27.47 24.14
C THR A 17 -22.47 26.11 23.53
N CYS A 18 -21.58 26.05 22.56
CA CYS A 18 -21.11 24.78 21.97
C CYS A 18 -19.92 24.22 22.76
N LYS A 19 -20.07 23.03 23.36
CA LYS A 19 -18.95 22.29 23.94
C LYS A 19 -18.34 21.40 22.87
N PHE A 20 -17.04 21.56 22.65
CA PHE A 20 -16.26 20.73 21.74
C PHE A 20 -15.65 19.55 22.50
N ILE A 21 -15.85 18.34 22.03
CA ILE A 21 -15.15 17.16 22.54
C ILE A 21 -14.08 16.80 21.52
N ARG A 22 -12.81 16.86 21.95
CA ARG A 22 -11.64 16.48 21.14
C ARG A 22 -11.24 15.06 21.52
N PHE A 23 -11.18 14.15 20.59
CA PHE A 23 -10.57 12.85 20.77
C PHE A 23 -9.19 12.88 20.10
N PRO A 24 -8.10 12.64 20.83
CA PRO A 24 -6.79 12.50 20.23
C PRO A 24 -6.66 11.11 19.61
N LEU A 25 -6.64 11.03 18.30
CA LEU A 25 -6.18 9.87 17.54
C LEU A 25 -5.02 10.33 16.67
N ASN A 26 -3.94 9.59 16.70
CA ASN A 26 -2.71 9.89 15.96
C ASN A 26 -3.03 10.25 14.49
N SER A 27 -2.63 11.46 14.11
CA SER A 27 -2.58 12.09 12.79
C SER A 27 -3.86 12.33 11.98
N TYR A 28 -5.05 11.84 12.39
CA TYR A 28 -6.31 12.21 11.74
C TYR A 28 -7.41 12.50 12.75
N THR A 29 -7.92 13.74 12.76
CA THR A 29 -9.04 14.14 13.64
C THR A 29 -10.36 13.90 12.91
N PHE A 30 -11.14 12.96 13.40
CA PHE A 30 -12.52 12.73 12.95
C PHE A 30 -13.49 13.66 13.70
N HIS A 31 -14.37 14.32 12.95
CA HIS A 31 -15.46 15.12 13.51
C HIS A 31 -16.79 14.62 12.92
N ALA A 32 -17.70 14.23 13.76
CA ALA A 32 -19.06 13.86 13.36
C ALA A 32 -20.09 14.92 13.83
N LEU A 33 -21.02 15.29 12.99
CA LEU A 33 -22.13 16.18 13.34
C LEU A 33 -23.34 15.32 13.70
N ILE A 34 -23.74 15.32 14.96
CA ILE A 34 -24.97 14.69 15.44
C ILE A 34 -26.00 15.79 15.69
N ARG A 35 -27.04 15.83 14.90
CA ARG A 35 -28.16 16.77 15.05
C ARG A 35 -29.33 16.04 15.70
N PHE A 36 -29.73 16.49 16.86
CA PHE A 36 -30.99 16.06 17.48
C PHE A 36 -32.10 17.00 17.03
N PHE A 37 -33.15 16.48 16.42
CA PHE A 37 -34.33 17.24 16.15
C PHE A 37 -35.27 17.18 17.34
N THR A 38 -35.80 18.34 17.77
CA THR A 38 -36.79 18.44 18.83
C THR A 38 -38.11 17.77 18.40
N PRO A 39 -38.75 16.99 19.28
CA PRO A 39 -39.95 16.26 18.95
C PRO A 39 -41.17 17.19 18.93
N GLN A 40 -42.11 16.96 18.01
CA GLN A 40 -43.47 17.45 18.14
C GLN A 40 -44.15 16.69 19.28
N PHE A 41 -44.68 17.42 20.24
CA PHE A 41 -45.35 16.86 21.39
C PHE A 41 -46.72 16.28 21.00
N SER A 42 -46.88 14.98 21.14
CA SER A 42 -48.16 14.30 21.27
C SER A 42 -48.30 13.75 22.69
N LYS A 43 -49.47 13.88 23.29
CA LYS A 43 -49.74 13.72 24.74
C LYS A 43 -49.36 12.39 25.41
N LYS A 44 -48.74 11.40 24.72
CA LYS A 44 -48.46 10.08 25.35
C LYS A 44 -47.15 9.35 24.97
N ARG A 45 -46.33 9.84 24.01
CA ARG A 45 -45.00 9.19 23.73
C ARG A 45 -44.05 10.18 23.05
N THR A 46 -42.83 10.29 23.56
CA THR A 46 -41.73 11.04 22.94
C THR A 46 -40.94 10.10 22.06
N ILE A 47 -40.93 10.31 20.74
CA ILE A 47 -40.13 9.55 19.79
C ILE A 47 -38.95 10.41 19.40
N PHE A 48 -37.73 9.89 19.63
CA PHE A 48 -36.48 10.53 19.20
C PHE A 48 -36.05 9.94 17.87
N HIS A 49 -35.85 10.75 16.86
CA HIS A 49 -35.18 10.36 15.63
C HIS A 49 -33.72 10.79 15.69
N LEU A 50 -32.81 9.83 15.66
CA LEU A 50 -31.40 10.06 15.54
C LEU A 50 -31.02 9.95 14.06
N SER A 51 -30.59 11.04 13.46
CA SER A 51 -30.02 11.03 12.10
C SER A 51 -28.51 11.24 12.21
N ILE A 52 -27.73 10.23 11.82
CA ILE A 52 -26.28 10.30 11.74
C ILE A 52 -25.93 10.57 10.29
N LEU A 53 -25.36 11.72 10.02
CA LEU A 53 -24.81 12.06 8.70
C LEU A 53 -23.29 11.88 8.79
N ILE A 54 -22.77 10.88 8.10
CA ILE A 54 -21.33 10.65 7.98
C ILE A 54 -20.88 11.29 6.68
N CYS A 55 -20.14 12.40 6.75
CA CYS A 55 -19.46 12.99 5.60
C CYS A 55 -17.97 12.78 5.70
N HIS A 56 -17.42 12.30 4.63
CA HIS A 56 -15.99 12.10 4.46
C HIS A 56 -15.41 13.38 3.86
N TRP A 57 -14.79 14.24 4.68
CA TRP A 57 -13.84 15.29 4.22
C TRP A 57 -13.24 16.07 5.41
N SER A 58 -12.06 16.59 5.26
CA SER A 58 -11.07 17.02 6.26
C SER A 58 -11.41 18.21 7.18
N LYS A 59 -12.66 18.63 7.30
CA LYS A 59 -13.06 19.74 8.20
C LYS A 59 -14.52 19.60 8.69
N LEU A 60 -14.82 18.60 9.52
CA LEU A 60 -16.11 18.54 10.21
C LEU A 60 -15.92 18.73 11.72
N ARG A 61 -16.66 19.65 12.34
CA ARG A 61 -16.67 19.87 13.80
C ARG A 61 -17.92 19.27 14.41
N LEU A 62 -17.80 18.55 15.51
CA LEU A 62 -18.92 18.04 16.29
C LEU A 62 -19.45 19.13 17.21
N CYS A 63 -20.63 19.63 16.97
CA CYS A 63 -21.36 20.51 17.88
C CYS A 63 -22.51 19.74 18.51
N ILE A 64 -22.48 19.51 19.82
CA ILE A 64 -23.61 18.96 20.57
C ILE A 64 -24.30 20.12 21.30
N SER A 65 -25.49 20.49 20.86
CA SER A 65 -26.33 21.44 21.56
C SER A 65 -27.34 20.66 22.40
N LEU A 66 -27.30 20.82 23.72
CA LEU A 66 -28.26 20.22 24.63
C LEU A 66 -29.34 21.25 24.97
N PRO A 67 -30.64 20.91 24.91
CA PRO A 67 -31.72 21.82 25.32
C PRO A 67 -31.66 22.12 26.82
N ARG A 68 -31.87 23.36 27.18
CA ARG A 68 -31.69 23.91 28.54
C ARG A 68 -32.66 23.39 29.61
N LYS A 69 -33.67 22.58 29.29
CA LYS A 69 -34.66 22.05 30.23
C LYS A 69 -35.02 20.61 29.88
N LEU A 70 -34.18 19.67 30.23
CA LEU A 70 -34.58 18.27 30.40
C LEU A 70 -34.22 17.87 31.83
N SER A 71 -35.24 17.70 32.66
CA SER A 71 -35.10 17.08 33.99
C SER A 71 -35.09 15.58 33.77
N ILE A 72 -33.89 15.04 33.61
CA ILE A 72 -33.66 13.59 33.51
C ILE A 72 -33.30 13.08 34.91
N SER A 73 -33.97 12.02 35.38
CA SER A 73 -33.58 11.43 36.67
C SER A 73 -32.12 10.93 36.62
N THR A 74 -31.42 10.99 37.77
CA THR A 74 -30.04 10.52 37.86
C THR A 74 -29.86 9.05 37.43
N LYS A 75 -30.92 8.26 37.54
CA LYS A 75 -30.97 6.85 37.14
C LYS A 75 -31.04 6.71 35.63
N ASP A 76 -31.83 7.52 34.96
CA ASP A 76 -31.95 7.53 33.49
C ASP A 76 -30.70 8.11 32.82
N TYR A 77 -30.08 9.14 33.44
CA TYR A 77 -28.81 9.67 32.96
C TYR A 77 -27.67 8.62 32.99
N LYS A 78 -27.56 7.84 34.11
CA LYS A 78 -26.58 6.77 34.20
C LYS A 78 -26.83 5.66 33.16
N ARG A 79 -28.09 5.32 32.91
CA ARG A 79 -28.48 4.32 31.90
C ARG A 79 -28.16 4.80 30.48
N MET A 80 -28.52 6.05 30.15
CA MET A 80 -28.23 6.68 28.86
C MET A 80 -26.73 6.82 28.60
N LYS A 81 -25.93 7.18 29.63
CA LYS A 81 -24.47 7.26 29.53
C LYS A 81 -23.85 5.89 29.20
N LYS A 82 -24.31 4.80 29.80
CA LYS A 82 -23.86 3.44 29.50
C LYS A 82 -24.19 3.05 28.04
N HIS A 83 -25.35 3.38 27.55
CA HIS A 83 -25.73 3.10 26.16
C HIS A 83 -24.91 3.94 25.16
N LEU A 84 -24.70 5.23 25.43
CA LEU A 84 -23.88 6.10 24.58
C LEU A 84 -22.40 5.63 24.52
N ILE A 85 -21.86 5.17 25.64
CA ILE A 85 -20.49 4.60 25.66
C ILE A 85 -20.47 3.27 24.87
N ALA A 86 -21.43 2.39 25.05
CA ALA A 86 -21.52 1.12 24.31
C ALA A 86 -21.69 1.36 22.79
N TRP A 87 -22.51 2.32 22.38
CA TRP A 87 -22.68 2.72 20.98
C TRP A 87 -21.43 3.40 20.41
N GLY A 88 -20.72 4.20 21.20
CA GLY A 88 -19.43 4.79 20.83
C GLY A 88 -18.37 3.72 20.57
N ILE A 89 -18.27 2.72 21.43
CA ILE A 89 -17.34 1.60 21.29
C ILE A 89 -17.73 0.71 20.09
N LEU A 90 -19.01 0.42 19.90
CA LEU A 90 -19.50 -0.37 18.77
C LEU A 90 -19.27 0.36 17.44
N SER A 91 -19.48 1.68 17.37
CA SER A 91 -19.22 2.46 16.15
C SER A 91 -17.73 2.59 15.84
N THR A 92 -16.87 2.67 16.85
CA THR A 92 -15.40 2.68 16.63
C THR A 92 -14.89 1.31 16.18
N MET A 93 -15.43 0.19 16.70
CA MET A 93 -15.11 -1.16 16.22
C MET A 93 -15.61 -1.38 14.79
N PHE A 94 -16.78 -0.86 14.44
CA PHE A 94 -17.31 -0.97 13.08
C PHE A 94 -16.49 -0.13 12.09
N MET A 95 -16.04 1.07 12.49
CA MET A 95 -15.16 1.92 11.67
C MET A 95 -13.75 1.32 11.53
N ALA A 96 -13.20 0.70 12.58
CA ALA A 96 -11.90 0.03 12.49
C ALA A 96 -11.89 -1.11 11.45
N ASN A 97 -13.00 -1.82 11.30
CA ASN A 97 -13.12 -2.86 10.26
C ASN A 97 -13.32 -2.31 8.84
N THR A 98 -13.83 -1.07 8.68
CA THR A 98 -13.97 -0.46 7.34
C THR A 98 -12.67 0.18 6.83
N PHE A 99 -11.70 0.46 7.70
CA PHE A 99 -10.39 0.99 7.32
C PHE A 99 -9.33 -0.09 7.06
N ALA A 100 -9.62 -1.34 7.40
CA ALA A 100 -8.80 -2.49 7.04
C ALA A 100 -9.20 -3.11 5.69
N GLN A 101 -9.73 -2.31 4.76
CA GLN A 101 -9.81 -2.74 3.37
C GLN A 101 -8.36 -2.82 2.87
N LYS A 102 -7.85 -4.03 2.90
CA LYS A 102 -6.52 -4.35 2.39
C LYS A 102 -6.38 -3.74 1.00
N ASP A 103 -5.26 -3.08 0.73
CA ASP A 103 -4.79 -2.63 -0.61
C ASP A 103 -4.69 -3.78 -1.65
N ILE A 104 -5.32 -4.93 -1.37
CA ILE A 104 -5.25 -6.17 -2.15
C ILE A 104 -5.91 -6.01 -3.52
N ASP A 105 -6.88 -5.11 -3.66
CA ASP A 105 -7.68 -4.99 -4.87
C ASP A 105 -7.18 -3.91 -5.84
N ARG A 106 -6.14 -3.14 -5.47
CA ARG A 106 -5.58 -2.13 -6.36
C ARG A 106 -4.37 -2.68 -7.11
N PRO A 107 -4.21 -2.36 -8.40
CA PRO A 107 -2.98 -2.62 -9.11
C PRO A 107 -1.77 -2.04 -8.38
N ILE A 108 -0.62 -2.70 -8.48
CA ILE A 108 0.65 -2.14 -8.00
C ILE A 108 1.00 -1.00 -8.96
N MET A 109 1.00 0.22 -8.44
CA MET A 109 1.30 1.44 -9.20
C MET A 109 2.61 2.04 -8.70
N GLY A 110 3.52 2.32 -9.61
CA GLY A 110 4.82 2.88 -9.26
C GLY A 110 5.70 3.08 -10.49
N TRP A 111 6.95 3.40 -10.21
CA TRP A 111 8.01 3.50 -11.19
C TRP A 111 8.94 2.29 -11.11
N SER A 112 9.50 1.86 -12.25
CA SER A 112 10.49 0.78 -12.33
C SER A 112 11.65 1.21 -13.21
N SER A 113 12.87 0.85 -12.84
CA SER A 113 14.09 1.36 -13.46
C SER A 113 14.37 0.78 -14.84
N TRP A 114 13.90 -0.45 -15.15
CA TRP A 114 14.37 -1.24 -16.29
C TRP A 114 14.21 -0.55 -17.65
N ASN A 115 13.00 -0.12 -17.99
CA ASN A 115 12.71 0.32 -19.36
C ASN A 115 13.50 1.56 -19.82
N THR A 116 14.04 2.33 -18.90
CA THR A 116 14.80 3.55 -19.22
C THR A 116 16.29 3.36 -19.01
N TYR A 117 16.67 2.63 -17.97
CA TYR A 117 18.06 2.61 -17.50
C TYR A 117 18.74 1.25 -17.64
N HIS A 118 17.96 0.18 -17.87
CA HIS A 118 18.49 -1.18 -17.87
C HIS A 118 19.32 -1.44 -16.60
N VAL A 119 20.51 -1.99 -16.73
CA VAL A 119 21.44 -2.23 -15.61
C VAL A 119 22.20 -0.98 -15.16
N ASN A 120 22.05 0.16 -15.88
CA ASN A 120 22.76 1.41 -15.59
C ASN A 120 22.03 2.23 -14.53
N ILE A 121 21.93 1.71 -13.35
CA ILE A 121 21.26 2.32 -12.18
C ILE A 121 22.26 2.61 -11.06
N SER A 122 21.90 3.55 -10.19
CA SER A 122 22.71 3.87 -9.01
C SER A 122 21.80 4.31 -7.86
N GLU A 123 22.34 4.31 -6.64
CA GLU A 123 21.69 4.81 -5.45
C GLU A 123 21.14 6.22 -5.65
N GLU A 124 21.96 7.11 -6.19
CA GLU A 124 21.59 8.50 -6.46
C GLU A 124 20.43 8.59 -7.45
N LEU A 125 20.50 7.84 -8.57
CA LEU A 125 19.43 7.80 -9.56
C LEU A 125 18.10 7.35 -8.94
N ILE A 126 18.12 6.30 -8.14
CA ILE A 126 16.88 5.78 -7.50
C ILE A 126 16.27 6.82 -6.56
N LYS A 127 17.10 7.51 -5.76
CA LYS A 127 16.65 8.58 -4.87
C LYS A 127 16.03 9.74 -5.67
N GLN A 128 16.67 10.17 -6.75
CA GLN A 128 16.14 11.22 -7.63
C GLN A 128 14.79 10.84 -8.26
N GLN A 129 14.59 9.59 -8.65
CA GLN A 129 13.30 9.13 -9.18
C GLN A 129 12.21 9.09 -8.09
N ALA A 130 12.56 8.71 -6.87
CA ALA A 130 11.64 8.76 -5.72
C ALA A 130 11.21 10.20 -5.43
N ASP A 131 12.15 11.16 -5.41
CA ASP A 131 11.87 12.58 -5.23
C ASP A 131 11.01 13.15 -6.36
N ALA A 132 11.30 12.77 -7.61
CA ALA A 132 10.52 13.20 -8.77
C ALA A 132 9.06 12.71 -8.68
N LEU A 133 8.85 11.47 -8.21
CA LEU A 133 7.52 10.91 -8.03
C LEU A 133 6.70 11.75 -7.02
N ILE A 134 7.31 12.13 -5.90
CA ILE A 134 6.70 13.03 -4.90
C ILE A 134 6.46 14.43 -5.50
N LYS A 135 7.50 15.03 -6.09
CA LYS A 135 7.48 16.40 -6.62
C LYS A 135 6.38 16.61 -7.66
N HIS A 136 6.10 15.60 -8.47
CA HIS A 136 5.10 15.68 -9.53
C HIS A 136 3.70 15.19 -9.11
N GLY A 137 3.44 14.95 -7.80
CA GLY A 137 2.12 14.60 -7.29
C GLY A 137 1.67 13.18 -7.65
N LEU A 138 2.58 12.32 -8.07
CA LEU A 138 2.24 10.95 -8.48
C LEU A 138 1.87 10.08 -7.27
N LYS A 139 2.44 10.34 -6.09
CA LYS A 139 2.06 9.66 -4.85
C LYS A 139 0.59 9.90 -4.52
N GLU A 140 0.12 11.13 -4.60
CA GLU A 140 -1.28 11.52 -4.37
C GLU A 140 -2.22 10.88 -5.39
N ALA A 141 -1.72 10.62 -6.61
CA ALA A 141 -2.44 9.89 -7.64
C ALA A 141 -2.42 8.35 -7.43
N GLY A 142 -1.71 7.86 -6.40
CA GLY A 142 -1.66 6.45 -6.02
C GLY A 142 -0.43 5.68 -6.49
N TYR A 143 0.56 6.33 -7.11
CA TYR A 143 1.83 5.71 -7.48
C TYR A 143 2.74 5.63 -6.25
N ASN A 144 2.74 4.48 -5.58
CA ASN A 144 3.34 4.33 -4.25
C ASN A 144 4.63 3.50 -4.23
N TYR A 145 5.03 2.90 -5.36
CA TYR A 145 6.18 2.02 -5.42
C TYR A 145 7.32 2.64 -6.21
N ILE A 146 8.55 2.47 -5.71
CA ILE A 146 9.81 2.64 -6.43
C ILE A 146 10.45 1.26 -6.55
N ASN A 147 10.45 0.71 -7.75
CA ASN A 147 10.94 -0.64 -8.01
C ASN A 147 12.32 -0.58 -8.66
N ILE A 148 13.32 -1.06 -7.94
CA ILE A 148 14.67 -1.23 -8.42
C ILE A 148 14.70 -2.56 -9.18
N ASP A 149 14.94 -2.50 -10.47
CA ASP A 149 15.08 -3.67 -11.33
C ASP A 149 16.53 -4.19 -11.34
N ASP A 150 16.90 -5.02 -12.28
CA ASP A 150 18.25 -5.56 -12.42
C ASP A 150 19.34 -4.46 -12.49
N GLY A 151 20.57 -4.81 -12.08
CA GLY A 151 21.72 -3.92 -12.13
C GLY A 151 22.27 -3.46 -10.77
N PHE A 152 21.68 -3.89 -9.65
CA PHE A 152 22.22 -3.57 -8.31
C PHE A 152 23.21 -4.61 -7.78
N PHE A 153 23.33 -5.75 -8.40
CA PHE A 153 24.18 -6.83 -7.94
C PHE A 153 25.67 -6.50 -8.03
N GLY A 154 26.41 -6.92 -7.04
CA GLY A 154 27.87 -6.87 -7.02
C GLY A 154 28.49 -8.26 -7.08
N HIS A 155 28.49 -8.97 -5.98
CA HIS A 155 29.04 -10.33 -5.90
C HIS A 155 28.41 -11.10 -4.73
N ARG A 156 28.55 -12.43 -4.76
CA ARG A 156 28.35 -13.27 -3.58
C ARG A 156 29.66 -13.48 -2.87
N ASP A 157 29.66 -13.40 -1.54
CA ASP A 157 30.82 -13.75 -0.74
C ASP A 157 30.96 -15.28 -0.57
N GLU A 158 31.99 -15.71 0.17
CA GLU A 158 32.28 -17.13 0.43
C GLU A 158 31.15 -17.87 1.15
N THR A 159 30.22 -17.12 1.83
CA THR A 159 29.06 -17.69 2.49
C THR A 159 27.83 -17.74 1.56
N GLY A 160 27.95 -17.25 0.34
CA GLY A 160 26.90 -17.12 -0.65
C GLY A 160 26.03 -15.87 -0.46
N LYS A 161 26.32 -15.00 0.53
CA LYS A 161 25.57 -13.77 0.77
C LYS A 161 25.79 -12.78 -0.37
N MET A 162 24.70 -12.21 -0.88
CA MET A 162 24.74 -11.20 -1.93
C MET A 162 25.17 -9.84 -1.37
N HIS A 163 26.11 -9.21 -2.06
CA HIS A 163 26.52 -7.81 -1.84
C HIS A 163 26.09 -6.95 -3.03
N PRO A 164 25.63 -5.73 -2.79
CA PRO A 164 25.30 -4.80 -3.87
C PRO A 164 26.57 -4.32 -4.59
N HIS A 165 26.40 -3.81 -5.81
CA HIS A 165 27.48 -3.23 -6.60
C HIS A 165 28.13 -2.05 -5.85
N PRO A 166 29.45 -2.08 -5.57
CA PRO A 166 30.08 -1.10 -4.69
C PRO A 166 30.05 0.33 -5.23
N ASP A 167 30.16 0.51 -6.55
CA ASP A 167 30.17 1.85 -7.14
C ASP A 167 28.75 2.36 -7.39
N ARG A 168 27.81 1.49 -7.72
CA ARG A 168 26.43 1.87 -7.99
C ARG A 168 25.63 2.11 -6.69
N PHE A 169 25.89 1.34 -5.66
CA PHE A 169 25.19 1.37 -4.36
C PHE A 169 26.20 1.36 -3.19
N PRO A 170 27.04 2.39 -3.08
CA PRO A 170 28.15 2.44 -2.13
C PRO A 170 27.71 2.39 -0.67
N ASN A 171 26.49 2.85 -0.37
CA ASN A 171 25.96 2.82 0.99
C ASN A 171 25.03 1.61 1.24
N GLY A 172 24.87 0.72 0.25
CA GLY A 172 24.09 -0.49 0.34
C GLY A 172 22.58 -0.32 0.09
N MET A 173 21.92 -1.44 -0.18
CA MET A 173 20.51 -1.44 -0.59
C MET A 173 19.55 -1.03 0.54
N LYS A 174 19.93 -1.26 1.80
CA LYS A 174 19.12 -0.83 2.94
C LYS A 174 18.97 0.69 3.02
N VAL A 175 20.01 1.44 2.76
CA VAL A 175 19.95 2.92 2.76
C VAL A 175 18.98 3.43 1.70
N VAL A 176 18.89 2.75 0.57
CA VAL A 176 17.97 3.10 -0.51
C VAL A 176 16.52 2.81 -0.10
N SER A 177 16.24 1.65 0.47
CA SER A 177 14.89 1.32 0.94
C SER A 177 14.44 2.25 2.07
N ASP A 178 15.31 2.55 3.04
CA ASP A 178 15.03 3.49 4.13
C ASP A 178 14.71 4.90 3.59
N TYR A 179 15.45 5.34 2.56
CA TYR A 179 15.16 6.62 1.89
C TYR A 179 13.77 6.61 1.25
N ILE A 180 13.46 5.59 0.46
CA ILE A 180 12.14 5.44 -0.18
C ILE A 180 11.03 5.45 0.87
N HIS A 181 11.21 4.72 1.98
CA HIS A 181 10.26 4.68 3.09
C HIS A 181 10.11 6.04 3.79
N SER A 182 11.19 6.82 3.91
CA SER A 182 11.13 8.16 4.52
C SER A 182 10.21 9.11 3.77
N LEU A 183 10.04 8.89 2.44
CA LEU A 183 9.09 9.61 1.59
C LEU A 183 7.65 9.05 1.69
N GLY A 184 7.44 8.00 2.50
CA GLY A 184 6.16 7.29 2.64
C GLY A 184 5.79 6.52 1.37
N LEU A 185 6.78 6.08 0.60
CA LEU A 185 6.67 5.18 -0.54
C LEU A 185 7.03 3.75 -0.13
N LYS A 186 6.81 2.79 -1.00
CA LYS A 186 7.19 1.39 -0.87
C LYS A 186 8.37 1.07 -1.77
N ALA A 187 9.32 0.31 -1.25
CA ALA A 187 10.51 -0.09 -1.96
C ALA A 187 10.33 -1.47 -2.61
N GLY A 188 10.62 -1.57 -3.90
CA GLY A 188 10.64 -2.82 -4.65
C GLY A 188 12.05 -3.20 -5.08
N ILE A 189 12.30 -4.51 -5.13
CA ILE A 189 13.58 -5.10 -5.55
C ILE A 189 13.34 -6.16 -6.62
N TYR A 190 14.41 -6.57 -7.28
CA TYR A 190 14.44 -7.54 -8.36
C TYR A 190 15.24 -8.78 -8.00
N SER A 191 14.90 -9.92 -8.58
CA SER A 191 15.79 -11.06 -8.75
C SER A 191 15.35 -11.97 -9.90
N ASP A 192 16.13 -13.01 -10.18
CA ASP A 192 15.79 -14.06 -11.15
C ASP A 192 15.57 -15.40 -10.48
N ALA A 193 14.68 -16.21 -11.02
CA ALA A 193 14.39 -17.54 -10.52
C ALA A 193 15.52 -18.55 -10.77
N GLY A 194 16.43 -18.28 -11.68
CA GLY A 194 17.61 -19.10 -11.98
C GLY A 194 18.85 -18.68 -11.20
N ASP A 195 19.99 -18.99 -11.75
CA ASP A 195 21.32 -18.62 -11.23
C ASP A 195 21.84 -17.32 -11.82
N ASN A 196 21.47 -16.99 -13.07
CA ASN A 196 21.86 -15.79 -13.79
C ASN A 196 20.67 -14.82 -13.90
N THR A 197 20.95 -13.51 -13.95
CA THR A 197 19.91 -12.49 -14.14
C THR A 197 19.67 -12.16 -15.62
N CYS A 198 18.56 -11.51 -15.95
CA CYS A 198 18.31 -11.07 -17.32
C CYS A 198 19.36 -10.07 -17.80
N GLY A 199 19.86 -9.19 -16.94
CA GLY A 199 20.92 -8.24 -17.26
C GLY A 199 22.23 -8.91 -17.65
N SER A 200 22.59 -10.03 -17.01
CA SER A 200 23.77 -10.80 -17.41
C SER A 200 23.59 -11.46 -18.77
N ILE A 201 22.38 -11.93 -19.09
CA ILE A 201 22.09 -12.67 -20.30
C ILE A 201 21.89 -11.72 -21.51
N TYR A 202 21.23 -10.59 -21.34
CA TYR A 202 20.82 -9.71 -22.44
C TYR A 202 21.59 -8.39 -22.51
N ASP A 203 22.10 -7.87 -21.38
CA ASP A 203 22.81 -6.60 -21.30
C ASP A 203 24.31 -6.78 -21.00
N ASN A 204 24.80 -8.02 -20.95
CA ASN A 204 26.21 -8.38 -20.64
C ASN A 204 26.69 -7.85 -19.28
N ASP A 205 25.80 -7.70 -18.28
CA ASP A 205 26.22 -7.32 -16.92
C ASP A 205 26.88 -8.51 -16.22
N ALA A 206 28.20 -8.47 -16.13
CA ALA A 206 28.99 -9.52 -15.47
C ALA A 206 28.59 -9.74 -14.01
N ASN A 207 28.07 -8.72 -13.33
CA ASN A 207 27.64 -8.80 -11.93
C ASN A 207 26.31 -9.56 -11.75
N GLY A 208 25.56 -9.76 -12.83
CA GLY A 208 24.34 -10.56 -12.81
C GLY A 208 24.59 -12.07 -12.91
N VAL A 209 25.81 -12.49 -13.24
CA VAL A 209 26.21 -13.92 -13.31
C VAL A 209 26.26 -14.50 -11.89
N GLY A 210 25.55 -15.60 -11.65
CA GLY A 210 25.47 -16.24 -10.33
C GLY A 210 24.72 -15.41 -9.27
N SER A 211 24.02 -14.34 -9.68
CA SER A 211 23.32 -13.46 -8.76
C SER A 211 21.83 -13.78 -8.58
N GLY A 212 21.31 -14.74 -9.33
CA GLY A 212 19.94 -15.22 -9.18
C GLY A 212 19.71 -16.07 -7.92
N LEU A 213 18.44 -16.43 -7.71
CA LEU A 213 17.99 -17.07 -6.46
C LEU A 213 18.29 -18.57 -6.37
N TYR A 214 18.68 -19.23 -7.48
CA TYR A 214 18.81 -20.67 -7.50
C TYR A 214 19.89 -21.17 -6.54
N GLY A 215 19.47 -21.95 -5.52
CA GLY A 215 20.35 -22.41 -4.44
C GLY A 215 20.56 -21.43 -3.28
N HIS A 216 20.01 -20.21 -3.36
CA HIS A 216 20.15 -19.15 -2.36
C HIS A 216 18.80 -18.57 -1.87
N GLU A 217 17.69 -19.24 -2.17
CA GLU A 217 16.35 -18.69 -2.00
C GLU A 217 16.09 -18.11 -0.61
N GLN A 218 16.37 -18.90 0.43
CA GLN A 218 16.09 -18.46 1.79
C GLN A 218 17.03 -17.35 2.25
N GLN A 219 18.32 -17.49 1.93
CA GLN A 219 19.34 -16.50 2.31
C GLN A 219 19.03 -15.13 1.68
N ASP A 220 18.69 -15.12 0.39
CA ASP A 220 18.39 -13.89 -0.33
C ASP A 220 17.06 -13.28 0.09
N MET A 221 16.03 -14.09 0.37
CA MET A 221 14.77 -13.55 0.86
C MET A 221 14.89 -12.94 2.26
N ASP A 222 15.68 -13.56 3.15
CA ASP A 222 15.98 -12.97 4.45
C ASP A 222 16.76 -11.65 4.29
N LEU A 223 17.75 -11.62 3.38
CA LEU A 223 18.53 -10.42 3.08
C LEU A 223 17.64 -9.28 2.51
N TYR A 224 16.90 -9.56 1.42
CA TYR A 224 16.15 -8.54 0.71
C TYR A 224 14.94 -8.03 1.50
N LEU A 225 14.22 -8.92 2.15
CA LEU A 225 12.93 -8.58 2.76
C LEU A 225 13.03 -8.25 4.24
N LYS A 226 14.04 -8.78 4.97
CA LYS A 226 14.24 -8.49 6.40
C LYS A 226 15.39 -7.52 6.63
N GLU A 227 16.60 -7.82 6.13
CA GLU A 227 17.75 -6.95 6.37
C GLU A 227 17.65 -5.64 5.60
N TRP A 228 17.33 -5.71 4.29
CA TRP A 228 17.16 -4.52 3.43
C TRP A 228 15.75 -3.94 3.44
N ASN A 229 14.77 -4.66 4.00
CA ASN A 229 13.40 -4.19 4.25
C ASN A 229 12.61 -3.76 3.01
N TYR A 230 12.70 -4.52 1.91
CA TYR A 230 11.90 -4.28 0.72
C TYR A 230 10.47 -4.81 0.85
N ASP A 231 9.49 -4.16 0.19
CA ASP A 231 8.05 -4.45 0.28
C ASP A 231 7.49 -5.17 -0.95
N PHE A 232 8.28 -5.24 -2.00
CA PHE A 232 7.90 -5.82 -3.28
C PHE A 232 9.11 -6.50 -3.89
N ILE A 233 8.87 -7.64 -4.53
CA ILE A 233 9.91 -8.32 -5.31
C ILE A 233 9.37 -8.74 -6.68
N LYS A 234 10.08 -8.34 -7.74
CA LYS A 234 9.92 -8.88 -9.10
C LYS A 234 10.87 -10.04 -9.25
N ILE A 235 10.36 -11.17 -9.72
CA ILE A 235 11.15 -12.37 -9.97
C ILE A 235 11.06 -12.71 -11.44
N ASP A 236 12.15 -12.52 -12.16
CA ASP A 236 12.31 -12.90 -13.57
C ASP A 236 12.59 -14.39 -13.74
N TYR A 237 12.69 -14.83 -14.98
CA TYR A 237 12.87 -16.24 -15.33
C TYR A 237 13.92 -16.45 -16.43
N CYS A 238 14.88 -15.56 -16.59
CA CYS A 238 15.94 -15.67 -17.60
C CYS A 238 16.84 -16.86 -17.30
N GLY A 239 17.48 -16.86 -16.14
CA GLY A 239 18.32 -17.97 -15.68
C GLY A 239 17.51 -19.24 -15.39
N GLY A 240 16.27 -19.11 -14.90
CA GLY A 240 15.39 -20.26 -14.73
C GLY A 240 15.11 -21.00 -16.04
N ARG A 241 15.00 -20.27 -17.17
CA ARG A 241 14.84 -20.82 -18.50
C ARG A 241 16.14 -21.48 -18.97
N GLU A 242 17.29 -20.87 -18.78
CA GLU A 242 18.58 -21.44 -19.14
C GLU A 242 18.81 -22.79 -18.45
N LEU A 243 18.43 -22.89 -17.18
CA LEU A 243 18.54 -24.15 -16.42
C LEU A 243 17.41 -25.15 -16.73
N GLY A 244 16.43 -24.79 -17.54
CA GLY A 244 15.29 -25.66 -17.89
C GLY A 244 14.42 -26.02 -16.69
N LEU A 245 14.30 -25.12 -15.70
CA LEU A 245 13.53 -25.38 -14.48
C LEU A 245 12.03 -25.42 -14.75
N ASP A 246 11.29 -26.18 -13.93
CA ASP A 246 9.82 -26.14 -13.91
C ASP A 246 9.34 -24.85 -13.24
N GLU A 247 8.55 -24.07 -13.98
CA GLU A 247 8.13 -22.72 -13.55
C GLU A 247 7.31 -22.75 -12.26
N GLU A 248 6.24 -23.56 -12.20
CA GLU A 248 5.34 -23.60 -11.04
C GLU A 248 6.10 -24.07 -9.78
N LYS A 249 6.89 -25.12 -9.91
CA LYS A 249 7.72 -25.62 -8.81
C LYS A 249 8.73 -24.58 -8.35
N ARG A 250 9.37 -23.90 -9.30
CA ARG A 250 10.41 -22.90 -9.00
C ARG A 250 9.86 -21.70 -8.26
N TYR A 251 8.79 -21.10 -8.78
CA TYR A 251 8.11 -19.99 -8.10
C TYR A 251 7.51 -20.41 -6.75
N SER A 252 7.01 -21.64 -6.63
CA SER A 252 6.53 -22.16 -5.34
C SER A 252 7.63 -22.24 -4.29
N THR A 253 8.85 -22.69 -4.69
CA THR A 253 10.01 -22.74 -3.79
C THR A 253 10.39 -21.34 -3.31
N ILE A 254 10.43 -20.35 -4.21
CA ILE A 254 10.76 -18.96 -3.88
C ILE A 254 9.70 -18.36 -2.97
N CYS A 255 8.42 -18.56 -3.28
CA CYS A 255 7.32 -18.08 -2.44
C CYS A 255 7.33 -18.71 -1.04
N GLN A 256 7.76 -19.97 -0.91
CA GLN A 256 7.95 -20.58 0.39
C GLN A 256 9.09 -19.92 1.18
N ALA A 257 10.22 -19.59 0.52
CA ALA A 257 11.29 -18.83 1.15
C ALA A 257 10.84 -17.45 1.62
N ILE A 258 10.02 -16.75 0.81
CA ILE A 258 9.40 -15.46 1.21
C ILE A 258 8.51 -15.67 2.45
N ALA A 259 7.65 -16.67 2.46
CA ALA A 259 6.77 -16.96 3.59
C ALA A 259 7.58 -17.26 4.88
N ASN A 260 8.67 -17.98 4.76
CA ASN A 260 9.57 -18.31 5.88
C ASN A 260 10.24 -17.07 6.50
N THR A 261 10.33 -15.93 5.78
CA THR A 261 10.80 -14.66 6.37
C THR A 261 9.87 -14.11 7.45
N GLY A 262 8.60 -14.55 7.46
CA GLY A 262 7.55 -14.02 8.33
C GLY A 262 6.95 -12.69 7.83
N ARG A 263 7.43 -12.12 6.71
CA ARG A 263 6.87 -10.91 6.08
C ARG A 263 5.62 -11.27 5.29
N THR A 264 4.45 -10.86 5.78
CA THR A 264 3.13 -11.09 5.15
C THR A 264 2.65 -9.93 4.28
N ASP A 265 3.37 -8.83 4.29
CA ASP A 265 3.07 -7.58 3.61
C ASP A 265 3.80 -7.41 2.27
N VAL A 266 4.68 -8.35 1.92
CA VAL A 266 5.46 -8.31 0.67
C VAL A 266 4.58 -8.66 -0.53
N SER A 267 4.66 -7.86 -1.57
CA SER A 267 4.01 -8.13 -2.86
C SER A 267 4.97 -8.84 -3.81
N ILE A 268 4.52 -9.94 -4.41
CA ILE A 268 5.30 -10.73 -5.35
C ILE A 268 4.79 -10.47 -6.77
N ASN A 269 5.71 -10.27 -7.72
CA ASN A 269 5.45 -10.20 -9.15
C ASN A 269 6.19 -11.30 -9.89
N ILE A 270 5.45 -12.16 -10.58
CA ILE A 270 5.99 -13.22 -11.44
C ILE A 270 6.23 -12.63 -12.84
N CYS A 271 7.46 -12.71 -13.33
CA CYS A 271 7.84 -12.18 -14.63
C CYS A 271 8.46 -13.25 -15.52
N ARG A 272 7.67 -13.78 -16.45
CA ARG A 272 8.09 -14.76 -17.48
C ARG A 272 7.66 -14.40 -18.91
N TRP A 273 7.24 -13.14 -19.10
CA TRP A 273 6.87 -12.52 -20.39
C TRP A 273 5.68 -13.17 -21.13
N ALA A 274 4.98 -14.09 -20.48
CA ALA A 274 3.72 -14.67 -20.94
C ALA A 274 2.83 -14.99 -19.74
N PHE A 275 1.58 -15.37 -19.98
CA PHE A 275 0.69 -15.84 -18.90
C PHE A 275 1.30 -17.10 -18.24
N PRO A 276 1.58 -17.08 -16.94
CA PRO A 276 2.27 -18.18 -16.27
C PRO A 276 1.37 -19.42 -16.04
N GLY A 277 0.06 -19.24 -16.08
CA GLY A 277 -0.91 -20.27 -15.73
C GLY A 277 -1.74 -19.89 -14.51
N THR A 278 -2.80 -20.65 -14.26
CA THR A 278 -3.74 -20.40 -13.17
C THR A 278 -3.11 -20.56 -11.77
N TRP A 279 -2.00 -21.25 -11.67
CA TRP A 279 -1.24 -21.44 -10.44
C TRP A 279 -0.66 -20.11 -9.89
N ALA A 280 -0.35 -19.14 -10.76
CA ALA A 280 0.24 -17.87 -10.35
C ALA A 280 -0.61 -17.12 -9.32
N LYS A 281 -1.94 -17.19 -9.43
CA LYS A 281 -2.88 -16.57 -8.49
C LYS A 281 -2.71 -17.04 -7.05
N ARG A 282 -2.19 -18.25 -6.83
CA ARG A 282 -1.95 -18.79 -5.49
C ARG A 282 -0.65 -18.28 -4.88
N LEU A 283 0.31 -17.87 -5.72
CA LEU A 283 1.68 -17.55 -5.31
C LEU A 283 1.97 -16.06 -5.30
N ALA A 284 1.35 -15.29 -6.19
CA ALA A 284 1.73 -13.89 -6.39
C ALA A 284 0.52 -12.96 -6.48
N ARG A 285 0.75 -11.69 -6.15
CA ARG A 285 -0.24 -10.63 -6.27
C ARG A 285 -0.39 -10.16 -7.73
N SER A 286 0.68 -10.25 -8.51
CA SER A 286 0.72 -9.81 -9.91
C SER A 286 1.65 -10.68 -10.74
N TRP A 287 1.41 -10.70 -12.05
CA TRP A 287 2.27 -11.40 -13.01
C TRP A 287 2.24 -10.72 -14.36
N ARG A 288 3.28 -10.95 -15.13
CA ARG A 288 3.41 -10.51 -16.50
C ARG A 288 2.60 -11.44 -17.42
N ILE A 289 2.01 -10.85 -18.45
CA ILE A 289 1.24 -11.59 -19.48
C ILE A 289 1.85 -11.44 -20.87
N SER A 290 2.91 -10.65 -21.00
CA SER A 290 3.52 -10.29 -22.29
C SER A 290 4.99 -9.95 -22.13
N PRO A 291 5.77 -9.85 -23.23
CA PRO A 291 7.06 -9.18 -23.26
C PRO A 291 6.98 -7.73 -22.76
N ASP A 292 8.14 -7.10 -22.56
CA ASP A 292 8.24 -5.76 -22.05
C ASP A 292 7.51 -4.73 -22.93
N ILE A 293 6.82 -3.82 -22.24
CA ILE A 293 6.13 -2.73 -22.89
C ILE A 293 7.15 -1.74 -23.48
N ARG A 294 6.84 -1.20 -24.67
CA ARG A 294 7.61 -0.14 -25.29
C ARG A 294 6.77 1.13 -25.40
N PRO A 295 7.36 2.36 -25.41
CA PRO A 295 6.63 3.61 -25.44
C PRO A 295 6.06 3.90 -26.85
N ARG A 296 5.20 3.02 -27.34
CA ARG A 296 4.49 3.11 -28.61
C ARG A 296 3.13 2.43 -28.53
N TRP A 297 2.15 3.03 -29.19
CA TRP A 297 0.76 2.60 -29.10
C TRP A 297 0.54 1.12 -29.45
N ASN A 298 1.19 0.62 -30.50
CA ASN A 298 1.04 -0.80 -30.90
C ASN A 298 1.51 -1.77 -29.80
N SER A 299 2.53 -1.41 -29.01
CA SER A 299 2.97 -2.22 -27.88
C SER A 299 1.92 -2.21 -26.76
N VAL A 300 1.41 -1.03 -26.40
CA VAL A 300 0.37 -0.87 -25.40
C VAL A 300 -0.91 -1.62 -25.80
N LYS A 301 -1.39 -1.40 -27.03
CA LYS A 301 -2.59 -2.04 -27.58
C LYS A 301 -2.47 -3.56 -27.55
N GLY A 302 -1.34 -4.12 -28.04
CA GLY A 302 -1.13 -5.56 -28.08
C GLY A 302 -1.11 -6.21 -26.68
N ILE A 303 -0.69 -5.47 -25.64
CA ILE A 303 -0.76 -5.97 -24.25
C ILE A 303 -2.19 -5.92 -23.72
N ILE A 304 -2.92 -4.84 -24.02
CA ILE A 304 -4.35 -4.72 -23.65
C ILE A 304 -5.14 -5.87 -24.27
N GLU A 305 -4.94 -6.15 -25.56
CA GLU A 305 -5.62 -7.24 -26.27
C GLU A 305 -5.36 -8.60 -25.61
N LYS A 306 -4.13 -8.88 -25.14
CA LYS A 306 -3.80 -10.11 -24.41
C LYS A 306 -4.50 -10.24 -23.06
N ASN A 307 -4.96 -9.15 -22.49
CA ASN A 307 -5.62 -9.14 -21.17
C ASN A 307 -7.15 -9.24 -21.27
N LEU A 308 -7.70 -9.28 -22.49
CA LEU A 308 -9.14 -9.35 -22.71
C LEU A 308 -9.69 -10.78 -22.76
N TYR A 309 -8.82 -11.81 -22.83
CA TYR A 309 -9.22 -13.20 -23.04
C TYR A 309 -8.64 -14.14 -22.00
#